data_7f744c29b0d6ae3b0ed203cf95b7c470
#
_entry.id   7f744c29b0d6ae3b0ed203cf95b7c470
#
_cell.length_a   1.000
_cell.length_b   1.000
_cell.length_c   1.000
_cell.angle_alpha   90.00
_cell.angle_beta   90.00
_cell.angle_gamma   90.00
#
_symmetry.space_group_name_H-M   'P 1'
#
loop_
_entity.id
_entity.type
_entity.pdbx_description
1 polymer ?
#
loop_
_entity_poly.entity_id
_entity_poly.type
_entity_poly.pdbx_seq_one_letter_code
_entity_poly.pdbx_strand_id
1 'polypeptide(L)'
;MSPAPASTFAARPKIAIIGSGCAGLGAAWALKNSDYDVHIFEKSAKLGGHTNTQPFTSNGQTVQVDTGFIVMNTATYPNFIRFLKEAGVDPVETEMTFGVSRDRGAFEWSGEGRGIFAQRRNLFRPRHWRMIFDIVRFNQFALDLLADDDEDGVERLGSSKTHRKYARDMSIGEYLRQEGYSQAFADDYLIPMTAAVWSTSPDKASLDFPAQTLIRFMWNHHLLSTLAVRPPWLTIPGGSQRYIDAIIKSFPADRLHIHTSCEVANVLRPVVKGDGVTVSWIDSTTGRIEGDTFAHTIFACHGDDILPIMAKHSSPDNLIRTSHGVNYITAQEADVFSAFQTSENVCYLHSDLSLMPTRRATWTAWNYLTSSQP
;
A
#
# COMPACT_ATOMS: atom_id res chain seq x y z
N MET A 1 -40.05 -31.65 38.97
CA MET A 1 -39.03 -31.55 37.91
C MET A 1 -38.28 -30.25 38.12
N SER A 2 -37.07 -30.32 38.64
CA SER A 2 -36.20 -29.13 38.77
C SER A 2 -35.72 -28.72 37.39
N PRO A 3 -35.68 -27.42 37.06
CA PRO A 3 -35.10 -26.95 35.79
C PRO A 3 -33.60 -27.28 35.77
N ALA A 4 -33.15 -27.80 34.64
CA ALA A 4 -31.75 -28.05 34.40
C ALA A 4 -30.95 -26.73 34.55
N PRO A 5 -29.73 -26.76 35.13
CA PRO A 5 -28.93 -25.55 35.26
C PRO A 5 -28.62 -25.02 33.86
N ALA A 6 -28.88 -23.72 33.66
CA ALA A 6 -28.44 -23.00 32.48
C ALA A 6 -26.93 -23.20 32.35
N SER A 7 -26.48 -23.76 31.23
CA SER A 7 -25.06 -23.89 30.95
C SER A 7 -24.48 -22.47 30.86
N THR A 8 -23.69 -22.11 31.86
CA THR A 8 -22.84 -20.93 31.79
C THR A 8 -21.78 -21.19 30.71
N PHE A 9 -22.08 -20.83 29.47
CA PHE A 9 -21.03 -20.78 28.45
C PHE A 9 -19.97 -19.81 28.96
N ALA A 10 -18.77 -20.30 29.15
CA ALA A 10 -17.63 -19.42 29.41
C ALA A 10 -17.57 -18.36 28.31
N ALA A 11 -17.36 -17.09 28.70
CA ALA A 11 -17.24 -16.01 27.73
C ALA A 11 -16.13 -16.35 26.72
N ARG A 12 -16.41 -16.15 25.44
CA ARG A 12 -15.42 -16.42 24.37
C ARG A 12 -14.17 -15.56 24.57
N PRO A 13 -12.98 -16.09 24.28
CA PRO A 13 -11.78 -15.28 24.31
C PRO A 13 -11.84 -14.20 23.22
N LYS A 14 -11.33 -13.00 23.52
CA LYS A 14 -11.33 -11.84 22.63
C LYS A 14 -10.00 -11.69 21.94
N ILE A 15 -10.02 -11.27 20.67
CA ILE A 15 -8.83 -10.82 19.92
C ILE A 15 -8.99 -9.35 19.56
N ALA A 16 -7.95 -8.54 19.85
CA ALA A 16 -7.87 -7.16 19.38
C ALA A 16 -7.08 -7.08 18.05
N ILE A 17 -7.64 -6.40 17.06
CA ILE A 17 -6.97 -6.05 15.80
C ILE A 17 -6.83 -4.53 15.78
N ILE A 18 -5.60 -4.04 15.71
CA ILE A 18 -5.28 -2.60 15.72
C ILE A 18 -5.04 -2.14 14.29
N GLY A 19 -5.97 -1.35 13.78
CA GLY A 19 -6.02 -0.90 12.39
C GLY A 19 -6.96 -1.73 11.54
N SER A 20 -7.76 -1.05 10.72
CA SER A 20 -8.75 -1.63 9.82
C SER A 20 -8.37 -1.55 8.34
N GLY A 21 -7.09 -1.39 8.03
CA GLY A 21 -6.58 -1.52 6.67
C GLY A 21 -6.73 -2.95 6.14
N CYS A 22 -6.27 -3.21 4.92
CA CYS A 22 -6.39 -4.53 4.28
C CYS A 22 -5.79 -5.66 5.14
N ALA A 23 -4.73 -5.40 5.90
CA ALA A 23 -4.12 -6.38 6.82
C ALA A 23 -5.06 -6.73 7.98
N GLY A 24 -5.66 -5.72 8.63
CA GLY A 24 -6.59 -5.93 9.75
C GLY A 24 -7.89 -6.59 9.32
N LEU A 25 -8.44 -6.16 8.19
CA LEU A 25 -9.64 -6.78 7.60
C LEU A 25 -9.38 -8.21 7.14
N GLY A 26 -8.18 -8.48 6.58
CA GLY A 26 -7.76 -9.84 6.22
C GLY A 26 -7.60 -10.75 7.44
N ALA A 27 -7.02 -10.23 8.54
CA ALA A 27 -6.93 -10.96 9.80
C ALA A 27 -8.32 -11.25 10.38
N ALA A 28 -9.22 -10.27 10.38
CA ALA A 28 -10.62 -10.47 10.78
C ALA A 28 -11.29 -11.54 9.93
N TRP A 29 -11.19 -11.46 8.61
CA TRP A 29 -11.75 -12.47 7.71
C TRP A 29 -11.25 -13.90 8.03
N ALA A 30 -9.96 -14.06 8.29
CA ALA A 30 -9.38 -15.35 8.66
C ALA A 30 -9.96 -15.89 9.98
N LEU A 31 -10.34 -15.00 10.91
CA LEU A 31 -10.87 -15.34 12.21
C LEU A 31 -12.40 -15.51 12.25
N LYS A 32 -13.12 -15.23 11.16
CA LYS A 32 -14.60 -15.20 11.15
C LYS A 32 -15.27 -16.50 11.62
N ASN A 33 -14.63 -17.65 11.43
CA ASN A 33 -15.12 -18.96 11.83
C ASN A 33 -14.41 -19.54 13.07
N SER A 34 -13.56 -18.74 13.73
CA SER A 34 -12.85 -19.14 14.96
C SER A 34 -13.77 -19.05 16.18
N ASP A 35 -13.31 -19.51 17.34
CA ASP A 35 -14.05 -19.39 18.62
C ASP A 35 -13.77 -18.06 19.34
N TYR A 36 -13.21 -17.07 18.65
CA TYR A 36 -12.92 -15.77 19.24
C TYR A 36 -13.99 -14.74 18.91
N ASP A 37 -14.20 -13.78 19.83
CA ASP A 37 -14.84 -12.50 19.54
C ASP A 37 -13.77 -11.54 19.02
N VAL A 38 -13.98 -11.00 17.82
CA VAL A 38 -13.01 -10.18 17.09
C VAL A 38 -13.34 -8.70 17.30
N HIS A 39 -12.40 -7.95 17.85
CA HIS A 39 -12.52 -6.50 18.07
C HIS A 39 -11.55 -5.78 17.13
N ILE A 40 -12.07 -4.90 16.27
CA ILE A 40 -11.27 -4.06 15.38
C ILE A 40 -11.26 -2.64 15.93
N PHE A 41 -10.08 -2.08 16.17
CA PHE A 41 -9.87 -0.69 16.59
C PHE A 41 -9.35 0.12 15.42
N GLU A 42 -10.07 1.19 15.07
CA GLU A 42 -9.74 2.09 13.97
C GLU A 42 -9.78 3.55 14.46
N LYS A 43 -8.66 4.26 14.25
CA LYS A 43 -8.55 5.69 14.63
C LYS A 43 -9.46 6.60 13.82
N SER A 44 -9.75 6.23 12.58
CA SER A 44 -10.63 6.98 11.69
C SER A 44 -12.11 6.67 11.95
N ALA A 45 -12.99 7.54 11.50
CA ALA A 45 -14.44 7.32 11.56
C ALA A 45 -14.92 6.24 10.57
N LYS A 46 -14.07 5.84 9.62
CA LYS A 46 -14.37 4.82 8.60
C LYS A 46 -13.31 3.72 8.62
N LEU A 47 -13.73 2.48 8.36
CA LEU A 47 -12.84 1.36 8.12
C LEU A 47 -12.20 1.41 6.75
N GLY A 48 -11.03 0.78 6.59
CA GLY A 48 -10.45 0.49 5.29
C GLY A 48 -9.02 0.95 5.08
N GLY A 49 -8.51 1.87 5.89
CA GLY A 49 -7.17 2.43 5.69
C GLY A 49 -7.05 3.10 4.31
N HIS A 50 -6.15 2.59 3.44
CA HIS A 50 -6.01 3.08 2.06
C HIS A 50 -7.18 2.69 1.13
N THR A 51 -8.07 1.79 1.53
CA THR A 51 -9.34 1.57 0.85
C THR A 51 -10.30 2.68 1.25
N ASN A 52 -10.39 3.69 0.40
CA ASN A 52 -11.15 4.91 0.71
C ASN A 52 -12.00 5.34 -0.50
N THR A 53 -13.23 4.84 -0.53
CA THR A 53 -14.22 5.21 -1.54
C THR A 53 -15.00 6.43 -1.07
N GLN A 54 -15.09 7.46 -1.93
CA GLN A 54 -15.81 8.70 -1.67
C GLN A 54 -16.88 8.94 -2.74
N PRO A 55 -18.08 9.41 -2.36
CA PRO A 55 -19.07 9.85 -3.31
C PRO A 55 -18.60 11.18 -3.95
N PHE A 56 -18.64 11.25 -5.26
CA PHE A 56 -18.31 12.44 -6.02
C PHE A 56 -19.47 12.83 -6.93
N THR A 57 -19.95 14.06 -6.78
CA THR A 57 -21.07 14.59 -7.55
C THR A 57 -20.58 15.67 -8.51
N SER A 58 -20.83 15.47 -9.81
CA SER A 58 -20.55 16.45 -10.85
C SER A 58 -21.68 16.43 -11.87
N ASN A 59 -22.13 17.58 -12.32
CA ASN A 59 -23.20 17.74 -13.31
C ASN A 59 -24.49 16.96 -12.96
N GLY A 60 -24.85 16.87 -11.69
CA GLY A 60 -26.03 16.16 -11.22
C GLY A 60 -25.92 14.63 -11.18
N GLN A 61 -24.75 14.08 -11.50
CA GLN A 61 -24.47 12.65 -11.39
C GLN A 61 -23.52 12.40 -10.21
N THR A 62 -23.82 11.38 -9.41
CA THR A 62 -22.97 10.94 -8.31
C THR A 62 -22.36 9.58 -8.66
N VAL A 63 -21.05 9.50 -8.53
CA VAL A 63 -20.26 8.26 -8.71
C VAL A 63 -19.44 7.98 -7.47
N GLN A 64 -19.09 6.71 -7.24
CA GLN A 64 -18.17 6.32 -6.19
C GLN A 64 -16.74 6.33 -6.75
N VAL A 65 -15.84 7.03 -6.08
CA VAL A 65 -14.45 7.21 -6.51
C VAL A 65 -13.50 6.70 -5.43
N ASP A 66 -12.62 5.79 -5.80
CA ASP A 66 -11.55 5.33 -4.92
C ASP A 66 -10.39 6.33 -4.95
N THR A 67 -10.00 6.81 -3.77
CA THR A 67 -8.94 7.81 -3.61
C THR A 67 -7.63 7.24 -3.08
N GLY A 68 -7.59 5.94 -2.82
CA GLY A 68 -6.39 5.23 -2.36
C GLY A 68 -6.16 3.97 -3.20
N PHE A 69 -6.67 2.82 -2.77
CA PHE A 69 -6.59 1.58 -3.56
C PHE A 69 -7.61 1.60 -4.72
N ILE A 70 -7.13 1.57 -5.96
CA ILE A 70 -7.95 1.79 -7.16
C ILE A 70 -8.00 0.55 -8.06
N VAL A 71 -6.84 -0.08 -8.33
CA VAL A 71 -6.70 -1.13 -9.35
C VAL A 71 -5.85 -2.29 -8.86
N MET A 72 -6.08 -3.47 -9.46
CA MET A 72 -5.31 -4.69 -9.30
C MET A 72 -5.15 -5.37 -10.66
N ASN A 73 -4.29 -6.36 -10.78
CA ASN A 73 -4.19 -7.18 -11.99
C ASN A 73 -4.24 -8.67 -11.68
N THR A 74 -4.56 -9.48 -12.68
CA THR A 74 -4.77 -10.93 -12.51
C THR A 74 -3.50 -11.70 -12.18
N ALA A 75 -2.33 -11.19 -12.53
CA ALA A 75 -1.06 -11.87 -12.31
C ALA A 75 -0.50 -11.63 -10.91
N THR A 76 -0.57 -10.39 -10.41
CA THR A 76 0.09 -9.99 -9.16
C THR A 76 -0.80 -10.14 -7.93
N TYR A 77 -2.13 -10.15 -8.10
CA TYR A 77 -3.11 -10.17 -7.00
C TYR A 77 -3.95 -11.47 -6.93
N PRO A 78 -3.40 -12.69 -7.15
CA PRO A 78 -4.20 -13.91 -7.22
C PRO A 78 -4.96 -14.19 -5.92
N ASN A 79 -4.33 -13.93 -4.76
CA ASN A 79 -4.94 -14.14 -3.46
C ASN A 79 -6.07 -13.16 -3.19
N PHE A 80 -5.90 -11.88 -3.55
CA PHE A 80 -6.92 -10.86 -3.35
C PHE A 80 -8.12 -11.09 -4.28
N ILE A 81 -7.89 -11.45 -5.53
CA ILE A 81 -8.96 -11.79 -6.49
C ILE A 81 -9.75 -13.01 -6.02
N ARG A 82 -9.06 -14.05 -5.53
CA ARG A 82 -9.71 -15.21 -4.94
C ARG A 82 -10.56 -14.82 -3.72
N PHE A 83 -10.00 -14.00 -2.84
CA PHE A 83 -10.71 -13.48 -1.67
C PHE A 83 -11.97 -12.68 -2.08
N LEU A 84 -11.88 -11.77 -3.05
CA LEU A 84 -13.03 -11.03 -3.57
C LEU A 84 -14.14 -11.97 -4.06
N LYS A 85 -13.76 -13.00 -4.82
CA LYS A 85 -14.71 -14.02 -5.32
C LYS A 85 -15.39 -14.76 -4.16
N GLU A 86 -14.64 -15.16 -3.14
CA GLU A 86 -15.19 -15.82 -1.94
C GLU A 86 -16.10 -14.87 -1.12
N ALA A 87 -15.83 -13.57 -1.15
CA ALA A 87 -16.64 -12.52 -0.53
C ALA A 87 -17.86 -12.11 -1.37
N GLY A 88 -18.04 -12.67 -2.58
CA GLY A 88 -19.12 -12.30 -3.49
C GLY A 88 -18.97 -10.92 -4.13
N VAL A 89 -17.74 -10.47 -4.32
CA VAL A 89 -17.40 -9.20 -4.96
C VAL A 89 -16.68 -9.47 -6.27
N ASP A 90 -17.35 -9.23 -7.41
CA ASP A 90 -16.78 -9.47 -8.73
C ASP A 90 -16.08 -8.22 -9.26
N PRO A 91 -14.76 -8.26 -9.48
CA PRO A 91 -14.04 -7.18 -10.13
C PRO A 91 -14.30 -7.18 -11.65
N VAL A 92 -14.14 -6.03 -12.27
CA VAL A 92 -14.28 -5.84 -13.72
C VAL A 92 -13.00 -5.31 -14.35
N GLU A 93 -12.81 -5.54 -15.64
CA GLU A 93 -11.68 -5.01 -16.37
C GLU A 93 -11.73 -3.47 -16.42
N THR A 94 -10.55 -2.87 -16.34
CA THR A 94 -10.33 -1.43 -16.38
C THR A 94 -9.01 -1.10 -17.09
N GLU A 95 -8.82 0.16 -17.40
CA GLU A 95 -7.60 0.65 -18.04
C GLU A 95 -6.61 1.16 -16.99
N MET A 96 -5.33 0.84 -17.19
CA MET A 96 -4.20 1.36 -16.44
C MET A 96 -3.24 2.03 -17.44
N THR A 97 -3.61 3.22 -17.87
CA THR A 97 -2.85 4.03 -18.83
C THR A 97 -2.14 5.17 -18.12
N PHE A 98 -1.00 5.60 -18.67
CA PHE A 98 -0.11 6.57 -18.04
C PHE A 98 0.28 7.68 -19.02
N GLY A 99 0.28 8.92 -18.54
CA GLY A 99 0.67 10.09 -19.32
C GLY A 99 1.38 11.14 -18.48
N VAL A 100 2.16 11.99 -19.16
CA VAL A 100 2.95 13.05 -18.54
C VAL A 100 2.64 14.38 -19.23
N SER A 101 2.39 15.41 -18.44
CA SER A 101 2.30 16.80 -18.88
C SER A 101 3.27 17.64 -18.08
N ARG A 102 4.20 18.29 -18.74
CA ARG A 102 5.20 19.19 -18.13
C ARG A 102 5.01 20.61 -18.63
N ASP A 103 5.24 21.58 -17.73
CA ASP A 103 5.21 23.02 -18.01
C ASP A 103 3.90 23.43 -18.69
N ARG A 104 2.77 23.04 -18.10
CA ARG A 104 1.41 23.38 -18.58
C ARG A 104 1.22 23.03 -20.07
N GLY A 105 1.65 21.82 -20.47
CA GLY A 105 1.49 21.35 -21.85
C GLY A 105 2.64 21.72 -22.80
N ALA A 106 3.73 22.30 -22.32
CA ALA A 106 4.93 22.52 -23.13
C ALA A 106 5.54 21.19 -23.59
N PHE A 107 5.44 20.13 -22.79
CA PHE A 107 5.76 18.76 -23.17
C PHE A 107 4.67 17.83 -22.68
N GLU A 108 4.09 17.05 -23.58
CA GLU A 108 3.06 16.07 -23.27
C GLU A 108 3.23 14.81 -24.11
N TRP A 109 3.03 13.68 -23.49
CA TRP A 109 2.96 12.38 -24.12
C TRP A 109 2.21 11.38 -23.23
N SER A 110 1.75 10.26 -23.82
CA SER A 110 1.25 9.13 -23.05
C SER A 110 1.71 7.81 -23.67
N GLY A 111 1.67 6.74 -22.90
CA GLY A 111 2.04 5.39 -23.33
C GLY A 111 1.13 4.78 -24.39
N GLU A 112 -0.02 5.37 -24.66
CA GLU A 112 -0.97 4.92 -25.67
C GLU A 112 -0.56 5.38 -27.07
N GLY A 113 -0.83 4.52 -28.09
CA GLY A 113 -0.30 4.69 -29.44
C GLY A 113 -0.41 6.10 -30.04
N ARG A 114 -1.57 6.77 -29.92
CA ARG A 114 -1.76 8.16 -30.39
C ARG A 114 -1.15 9.18 -29.46
N GLY A 115 -0.99 8.87 -28.16
CA GLY A 115 -0.46 9.74 -27.14
C GLY A 115 1.05 9.93 -27.21
N ILE A 116 1.79 8.94 -27.73
CA ILE A 116 3.25 9.01 -27.88
C ILE A 116 3.67 10.25 -28.72
N PHE A 117 2.91 10.53 -29.78
CA PHE A 117 3.13 11.65 -30.67
C PHE A 117 1.97 12.66 -30.66
N ALA A 118 1.26 12.81 -29.56
CA ALA A 118 0.18 13.78 -29.40
C ALA A 118 0.65 15.22 -29.72
N GLN A 119 1.91 15.50 -29.45
CA GLN A 119 2.60 16.70 -29.95
C GLN A 119 3.41 16.34 -31.18
N ARG A 120 2.93 16.72 -32.37
CA ARG A 120 3.61 16.44 -33.65
C ARG A 120 5.07 16.90 -33.68
N ARG A 121 5.41 17.98 -32.99
CA ARG A 121 6.79 18.44 -32.84
C ARG A 121 7.73 17.44 -32.19
N ASN A 122 7.21 16.49 -31.38
CA ASN A 122 8.02 15.46 -30.71
C ASN A 122 8.60 14.48 -31.73
N LEU A 123 8.01 14.36 -32.93
CA LEU A 123 8.58 13.60 -34.06
C LEU A 123 9.98 14.11 -34.46
N PHE A 124 10.23 15.41 -34.29
CA PHE A 124 11.48 16.05 -34.67
C PHE A 124 12.39 16.36 -33.48
N ARG A 125 12.07 15.87 -32.27
CA ARG A 125 12.88 16.09 -31.07
C ARG A 125 13.76 14.89 -30.76
N PRO A 126 15.11 15.01 -30.91
CA PRO A 126 16.02 13.89 -30.54
C PRO A 126 15.86 13.41 -29.10
N ARG A 127 15.59 14.35 -28.16
CA ARG A 127 15.33 14.03 -26.74
C ARG A 127 14.15 13.07 -26.60
N HIS A 128 13.07 13.24 -27.36
CA HIS A 128 11.90 12.37 -27.29
C HIS A 128 12.18 10.95 -27.81
N TRP A 129 12.90 10.84 -28.94
CA TRP A 129 13.31 9.55 -29.48
C TRP A 129 14.30 8.83 -28.57
N ARG A 130 15.22 9.59 -27.93
CA ARG A 130 16.15 9.02 -26.97
C ARG A 130 15.40 8.45 -25.75
N MET A 131 14.37 9.14 -25.23
CA MET A 131 13.50 8.63 -24.17
C MET A 131 12.82 7.34 -24.60
N ILE A 132 12.21 7.29 -25.78
CA ILE A 132 11.54 6.07 -26.29
C ILE A 132 12.54 4.91 -26.42
N PHE A 133 13.71 5.17 -26.97
CA PHE A 133 14.77 4.16 -27.07
C PHE A 133 15.16 3.63 -25.69
N ASP A 134 15.36 4.53 -24.71
CA ASP A 134 15.73 4.15 -23.35
C ASP A 134 14.61 3.40 -22.63
N ILE A 135 13.34 3.70 -22.90
CA ILE A 135 12.20 2.91 -22.40
C ILE A 135 12.28 1.47 -22.89
N VAL A 136 12.49 1.26 -24.18
CA VAL A 136 12.59 -0.09 -24.75
C VAL A 136 13.81 -0.81 -24.21
N ARG A 137 14.96 -0.13 -24.12
CA ARG A 137 16.20 -0.67 -23.55
C ARG A 137 16.04 -1.06 -22.09
N PHE A 138 15.43 -0.19 -21.28
CA PHE A 138 15.18 -0.45 -19.86
C PHE A 138 14.26 -1.66 -19.67
N ASN A 139 13.16 -1.72 -20.41
CA ASN A 139 12.24 -2.84 -20.34
C ASN A 139 12.88 -4.18 -20.71
N GLN A 140 13.89 -4.18 -21.59
CA GLN A 140 14.58 -5.36 -22.04
C GLN A 140 15.69 -5.80 -21.07
N PHE A 141 16.46 -4.86 -20.53
CA PHE A 141 17.72 -5.17 -19.83
C PHE A 141 17.71 -4.89 -18.33
N ALA A 142 16.69 -4.20 -17.80
CA ALA A 142 16.63 -3.94 -16.36
C ALA A 142 16.55 -5.23 -15.52
N LEU A 143 16.03 -6.32 -16.09
CA LEU A 143 15.93 -7.62 -15.43
C LEU A 143 17.29 -8.26 -15.14
N ASP A 144 18.35 -7.89 -15.86
CA ASP A 144 19.70 -8.37 -15.61
C ASP A 144 20.16 -8.04 -14.17
N LEU A 145 19.60 -6.94 -13.61
CA LEU A 145 19.87 -6.54 -12.22
C LEU A 145 19.28 -7.53 -11.20
N LEU A 146 18.25 -8.29 -11.57
CA LEU A 146 17.62 -9.31 -10.72
C LEU A 146 18.26 -10.69 -10.87
N ALA A 147 18.94 -10.94 -11.99
CA ALA A 147 19.53 -12.25 -12.29
C ALA A 147 20.63 -12.66 -11.28
N ASP A 148 21.34 -11.68 -10.73
CA ASP A 148 22.38 -11.93 -9.71
C ASP A 148 21.81 -12.41 -8.35
N ASP A 149 20.50 -12.25 -8.09
CA ASP A 149 19.88 -12.69 -6.82
C ASP A 149 19.40 -14.14 -6.85
N ASP A 150 19.03 -14.66 -8.03
CA ASP A 150 18.50 -16.03 -8.15
C ASP A 150 19.60 -17.10 -8.05
N GLU A 151 20.87 -16.73 -8.23
CA GLU A 151 22.02 -17.66 -8.08
C GLU A 151 22.43 -17.89 -6.61
N ASP A 152 22.07 -16.99 -5.68
CA ASP A 152 22.40 -17.15 -4.25
C ASP A 152 21.53 -18.19 -3.51
N GLY A 153 20.45 -18.69 -4.12
CA GLY A 153 19.54 -19.68 -3.52
C GLY A 153 20.03 -21.12 -3.58
N VAL A 154 21.10 -21.41 -4.36
CA VAL A 154 21.70 -22.75 -4.48
C VAL A 154 23.22 -22.59 -4.45
N GLU A 155 23.86 -22.83 -3.29
CA GLU A 155 25.29 -23.03 -3.22
C GLU A 155 25.65 -24.23 -4.11
N ARG A 156 25.98 -23.97 -5.37
CA ARG A 156 26.66 -24.95 -6.20
C ARG A 156 28.11 -25.01 -5.75
N LEU A 157 28.45 -26.07 -5.02
CA LEU A 157 29.83 -26.42 -4.71
C LEU A 157 30.66 -26.39 -6.01
N GLY A 158 31.54 -25.38 -6.15
CA GLY A 158 32.50 -25.29 -7.25
C GLY A 158 32.32 -24.13 -8.22
N SER A 159 31.34 -23.27 -8.08
CA SER A 159 31.21 -22.07 -8.90
C SER A 159 32.16 -20.99 -8.39
N SER A 160 33.07 -20.55 -9.26
CA SER A 160 33.87 -19.32 -9.09
C SER A 160 32.97 -18.18 -8.70
N LYS A 161 33.34 -17.35 -7.67
CA LYS A 161 32.66 -16.14 -7.28
C LYS A 161 32.51 -15.24 -8.52
N THR A 162 31.40 -15.36 -9.21
CA THR A 162 31.04 -14.40 -10.24
C THR A 162 30.89 -13.03 -9.54
N HIS A 163 31.73 -12.08 -9.93
CA HIS A 163 31.62 -10.72 -9.43
C HIS A 163 30.24 -10.19 -9.81
N ARG A 164 29.40 -9.86 -8.83
CA ARG A 164 28.15 -9.16 -9.08
C ARG A 164 28.43 -7.90 -9.88
N LYS A 165 27.70 -7.70 -10.96
CA LYS A 165 27.80 -6.51 -11.78
C LYS A 165 27.31 -5.27 -11.02
N TYR A 166 26.33 -5.45 -10.12
CA TYR A 166 25.67 -4.37 -9.40
C TYR A 166 25.71 -4.61 -7.89
N ALA A 167 25.86 -3.54 -7.10
CA ALA A 167 25.71 -3.57 -5.64
C ALA A 167 24.24 -3.80 -5.26
N ARG A 168 23.99 -4.54 -4.16
CA ARG A 168 22.63 -4.82 -3.66
C ARG A 168 21.87 -3.56 -3.24
N ASP A 169 22.56 -2.58 -2.73
CA ASP A 169 22.08 -1.31 -2.21
C ASP A 169 22.11 -0.18 -3.25
N MET A 170 22.46 -0.51 -4.51
CA MET A 170 22.52 0.49 -5.59
C MET A 170 21.16 1.20 -5.76
N SER A 171 21.19 2.52 -5.77
CA SER A 171 20.00 3.31 -6.07
C SER A 171 19.65 3.27 -7.56
N ILE A 172 18.39 3.54 -7.90
CA ILE A 172 17.98 3.60 -9.31
C ILE A 172 18.71 4.72 -10.06
N GLY A 173 19.00 5.84 -9.40
CA GLY A 173 19.78 6.93 -9.99
C GLY A 173 21.22 6.54 -10.32
N GLU A 174 21.87 5.73 -9.48
CA GLU A 174 23.20 5.17 -9.75
C GLU A 174 23.16 4.19 -10.91
N TYR A 175 22.18 3.29 -10.94
CA TYR A 175 21.96 2.35 -12.04
C TYR A 175 21.79 3.09 -13.38
N LEU A 176 20.92 4.11 -13.43
CA LEU A 176 20.69 4.89 -14.65
C LEU A 176 21.98 5.58 -15.15
N ARG A 177 22.78 6.13 -14.24
CA ARG A 177 24.06 6.77 -14.60
C ARG A 177 25.09 5.76 -15.09
N GLN A 178 25.23 4.63 -14.39
CA GLN A 178 26.18 3.57 -14.76
C GLN A 178 25.87 2.99 -16.14
N GLU A 179 24.59 2.76 -16.44
CA GLU A 179 24.14 2.21 -17.71
C GLU A 179 23.97 3.29 -18.81
N GLY A 180 24.21 4.56 -18.52
CA GLY A 180 24.16 5.65 -19.50
C GLY A 180 22.75 5.91 -20.04
N TYR A 181 21.72 5.79 -19.19
CA TYR A 181 20.37 6.23 -19.53
C TYR A 181 20.30 7.76 -19.61
N SER A 182 19.44 8.25 -20.49
CA SER A 182 19.31 9.69 -20.69
C SER A 182 18.52 10.37 -19.57
N GLN A 183 18.83 11.64 -19.35
CA GLN A 183 18.01 12.49 -18.46
C GLN A 183 16.54 12.57 -18.93
N ALA A 184 16.31 12.50 -20.26
CA ALA A 184 14.96 12.46 -20.81
C ALA A 184 14.17 11.23 -20.34
N PHE A 185 14.82 10.08 -20.24
CA PHE A 185 14.21 8.87 -19.72
C PHE A 185 13.88 9.00 -18.22
N ALA A 186 14.80 9.53 -17.44
CA ALA A 186 14.58 9.75 -16.01
C ALA A 186 13.43 10.73 -15.76
N ASP A 187 13.49 11.94 -16.36
CA ASP A 187 12.57 13.05 -16.07
C ASP A 187 11.17 12.86 -16.67
N ASP A 188 11.11 12.28 -17.87
CA ASP A 188 9.88 12.26 -18.65
C ASP A 188 9.17 10.88 -18.63
N TYR A 189 9.79 9.84 -18.06
CA TYR A 189 9.21 8.51 -17.96
C TYR A 189 9.33 7.91 -16.55
N LEU A 190 10.56 7.63 -16.07
CA LEU A 190 10.74 6.78 -14.89
C LEU A 190 10.30 7.47 -13.60
N ILE A 191 10.77 8.70 -13.34
CA ILE A 191 10.37 9.49 -12.17
C ILE A 191 8.87 9.73 -12.16
N PRO A 192 8.22 10.20 -13.25
CA PRO A 192 6.78 10.33 -13.33
C PRO A 192 6.01 9.03 -13.02
N MET A 193 6.47 7.90 -13.56
CA MET A 193 5.81 6.62 -13.34
C MET A 193 5.94 6.17 -11.89
N THR A 194 7.14 6.25 -11.31
CA THR A 194 7.37 5.87 -9.92
C THR A 194 6.63 6.79 -8.96
N ALA A 195 6.64 8.09 -9.19
CA ALA A 195 5.90 9.06 -8.37
C ALA A 195 4.39 8.81 -8.42
N ALA A 196 3.82 8.48 -9.59
CA ALA A 196 2.41 8.15 -9.71
C ALA A 196 2.04 6.87 -8.96
N VAL A 197 2.86 5.81 -9.06
CA VAL A 197 2.61 4.52 -8.42
C VAL A 197 2.70 4.60 -6.89
N TRP A 198 3.70 5.29 -6.35
CA TRP A 198 3.92 5.39 -4.90
C TRP A 198 3.38 6.67 -4.27
N SER A 199 2.69 7.51 -5.06
CA SER A 199 2.20 8.81 -4.59
C SER A 199 3.28 9.62 -3.86
N THR A 200 4.52 9.55 -4.34
CA THR A 200 5.65 10.27 -3.75
C THR A 200 5.92 11.56 -4.53
N SER A 201 6.43 12.56 -3.82
CA SER A 201 6.96 13.76 -4.47
C SER A 201 8.08 13.39 -5.45
N PRO A 202 8.19 14.09 -6.61
CA PRO A 202 9.23 13.83 -7.61
C PRO A 202 10.65 14.19 -7.12
N ASP A 203 10.78 14.64 -5.89
CA ASP A 203 12.01 15.03 -5.26
C ASP A 203 13.00 13.86 -5.10
N LYS A 204 14.10 14.12 -4.50
CA LYS A 204 15.28 13.26 -4.32
C LYS A 204 14.99 11.79 -4.03
N ALA A 205 13.86 11.47 -3.38
CA ALA A 205 13.48 10.12 -3.00
C ALA A 205 13.30 9.15 -4.17
N SER A 206 12.86 9.62 -5.35
CA SER A 206 12.61 8.74 -6.49
C SER A 206 13.89 8.18 -7.14
N LEU A 207 15.00 8.91 -7.12
CA LEU A 207 16.29 8.44 -7.63
C LEU A 207 17.13 7.70 -6.58
N ASP A 208 16.88 7.92 -5.31
CA ASP A 208 17.54 7.22 -4.21
C ASP A 208 16.87 5.87 -3.90
N PHE A 209 15.74 5.55 -4.56
CA PHE A 209 15.04 4.29 -4.37
C PHE A 209 15.92 3.09 -4.77
N PRO A 210 15.94 1.99 -4.01
CA PRO A 210 16.73 0.81 -4.34
C PRO A 210 16.34 0.24 -5.71
N ALA A 211 17.30 0.16 -6.63
CA ALA A 211 17.06 -0.22 -8.03
C ALA A 211 16.42 -1.63 -8.15
N GLN A 212 16.90 -2.60 -7.38
CA GLN A 212 16.36 -3.96 -7.39
C GLN A 212 14.89 -4.00 -6.97
N THR A 213 14.52 -3.26 -5.91
CA THR A 213 13.13 -3.19 -5.43
C THR A 213 12.20 -2.60 -6.48
N LEU A 214 12.63 -1.50 -7.11
CA LEU A 214 11.87 -0.84 -8.18
C LEU A 214 11.67 -1.77 -9.38
N ILE A 215 12.75 -2.36 -9.88
CA ILE A 215 12.71 -3.23 -11.05
C ILE A 215 11.89 -4.50 -10.77
N ARG A 216 12.04 -5.10 -9.60
CA ARG A 216 11.23 -6.25 -9.15
C ARG A 216 9.75 -5.90 -9.07
N PHE A 217 9.41 -4.74 -8.54
CA PHE A 217 8.04 -4.24 -8.54
C PHE A 217 7.49 -4.07 -9.95
N MET A 218 8.23 -3.37 -10.82
CA MET A 218 7.80 -3.14 -12.21
C MET A 218 7.64 -4.46 -12.98
N TRP A 219 8.52 -5.43 -12.75
CA TRP A 219 8.43 -6.77 -13.33
C TRP A 219 7.17 -7.50 -12.85
N ASN A 220 6.96 -7.58 -11.55
CA ASN A 220 5.82 -8.27 -10.95
C ASN A 220 4.47 -7.67 -11.40
N HIS A 221 4.43 -6.36 -11.64
CA HIS A 221 3.24 -5.67 -12.12
C HIS A 221 3.14 -5.59 -13.65
N HIS A 222 4.02 -6.27 -14.37
CA HIS A 222 4.07 -6.27 -15.84
C HIS A 222 4.22 -4.88 -16.47
N LEU A 223 4.84 -3.94 -15.76
CA LEU A 223 5.08 -2.57 -16.23
C LEU A 223 6.28 -2.48 -17.20
N LEU A 224 7.18 -3.50 -17.19
CA LEU A 224 8.31 -3.60 -18.12
C LEU A 224 7.92 -4.24 -19.47
N SER A 225 6.65 -4.58 -19.69
CA SER A 225 6.21 -5.21 -20.94
C SER A 225 5.92 -4.17 -22.01
N THR A 226 6.76 -4.07 -23.04
CA THR A 226 6.56 -3.15 -24.16
C THR A 226 5.73 -3.78 -25.28
N LEU A 227 5.94 -5.07 -25.55
CA LEU A 227 5.34 -5.80 -26.68
C LEU A 227 4.55 -7.05 -26.25
N ALA A 228 4.69 -7.50 -25.02
CA ALA A 228 3.96 -8.65 -24.53
C ALA A 228 2.53 -8.29 -24.13
N VAL A 229 1.65 -9.27 -24.23
CA VAL A 229 0.27 -9.15 -23.73
C VAL A 229 0.35 -8.92 -22.22
N ARG A 230 -0.18 -7.80 -21.75
CA ARG A 230 -0.26 -7.48 -20.33
C ARG A 230 -1.44 -8.20 -19.70
N PRO A 231 -1.34 -8.66 -18.45
CA PRO A 231 -2.49 -9.17 -17.73
C PRO A 231 -3.54 -8.05 -17.60
N PRO A 232 -4.84 -8.39 -17.69
CA PRO A 232 -5.89 -7.39 -17.54
C PRO A 232 -5.82 -6.73 -16.16
N TRP A 233 -5.99 -5.41 -16.14
CA TRP A 233 -6.19 -4.65 -14.93
C TRP A 233 -7.66 -4.67 -14.54
N LEU A 234 -7.91 -4.76 -13.26
CA LEU A 234 -9.25 -4.90 -12.69
C LEU A 234 -9.50 -3.80 -11.67
N THR A 235 -10.76 -3.42 -11.53
CA THR A 235 -11.26 -2.54 -10.45
C THR A 235 -12.54 -3.12 -9.85
N ILE A 236 -12.96 -2.59 -8.71
CA ILE A 236 -14.20 -3.01 -8.03
C ILE A 236 -15.31 -2.03 -8.42
N PRO A 237 -16.34 -2.48 -9.17
CA PRO A 237 -17.45 -1.60 -9.57
C PRO A 237 -18.17 -1.04 -8.34
N GLY A 238 -18.40 0.27 -8.30
CA GLY A 238 -19.02 0.95 -7.16
C GLY A 238 -18.06 1.19 -5.99
N GLY A 239 -16.76 0.99 -6.22
CA GLY A 239 -15.69 1.31 -5.29
C GLY A 239 -15.23 0.16 -4.39
N SER A 240 -14.00 0.27 -3.92
CA SER A 240 -13.34 -0.74 -3.11
C SER A 240 -13.98 -0.93 -1.71
N GLN A 241 -14.75 0.03 -1.21
CA GLN A 241 -15.54 -0.11 0.03
C GLN A 241 -16.40 -1.39 0.04
N ARG A 242 -16.83 -1.86 -1.13
CA ARG A 242 -17.70 -3.04 -1.24
C ARG A 242 -17.10 -4.31 -0.65
N TYR A 243 -15.78 -4.51 -0.73
CA TYR A 243 -15.19 -5.69 -0.11
C TYR A 243 -15.14 -5.58 1.41
N ILE A 244 -15.01 -4.38 1.95
CA ILE A 244 -15.08 -4.13 3.40
C ILE A 244 -16.47 -4.49 3.91
N ASP A 245 -17.51 -4.00 3.24
CA ASP A 245 -18.90 -4.27 3.58
C ASP A 245 -19.20 -5.80 3.50
N ALA A 246 -18.64 -6.49 2.51
CA ALA A 246 -18.77 -7.93 2.38
C ALA A 246 -18.10 -8.69 3.53
N ILE A 247 -16.91 -8.27 4.00
CA ILE A 247 -16.27 -8.83 5.18
C ILE A 247 -17.17 -8.68 6.40
N ILE A 248 -17.61 -7.45 6.68
CA ILE A 248 -18.43 -7.14 7.87
C ILE A 248 -19.70 -7.98 7.84
N LYS A 249 -20.38 -8.01 6.70
CA LYS A 249 -21.62 -8.78 6.53
C LYS A 249 -21.43 -10.29 6.70
N SER A 250 -20.23 -10.80 6.46
CA SER A 250 -19.96 -12.25 6.56
C SER A 250 -19.83 -12.76 7.99
N PHE A 251 -19.69 -11.87 8.97
CA PHE A 251 -19.59 -12.25 10.37
C PHE A 251 -20.96 -12.52 11.00
N PRO A 252 -21.05 -13.47 11.92
CA PRO A 252 -22.19 -13.54 12.85
C PRO A 252 -22.29 -12.24 13.66
N ALA A 253 -23.51 -11.74 13.89
CA ALA A 253 -23.77 -10.41 14.46
C ALA A 253 -23.13 -10.18 15.85
N ASP A 254 -22.87 -11.24 16.61
CA ASP A 254 -22.31 -11.21 17.97
C ASP A 254 -20.78 -11.47 18.02
N ARG A 255 -20.11 -11.58 16.87
CA ARG A 255 -18.71 -12.03 16.78
C ARG A 255 -17.74 -10.94 16.35
N LEU A 256 -18.21 -9.87 15.73
CA LEU A 256 -17.39 -8.76 15.27
C LEU A 256 -17.79 -7.48 15.98
N HIS A 257 -16.83 -6.90 16.68
CA HIS A 257 -16.98 -5.64 17.40
C HIS A 257 -16.10 -4.58 16.74
N ILE A 258 -16.71 -3.54 16.21
CA ILE A 258 -16.04 -2.48 15.47
C ILE A 258 -16.00 -1.22 16.33
N HIS A 259 -14.79 -0.72 16.57
CA HIS A 259 -14.52 0.49 17.33
C HIS A 259 -13.88 1.50 16.39
N THR A 260 -14.70 2.34 15.73
CA THR A 260 -14.24 3.47 14.91
C THR A 260 -14.04 4.72 15.77
N SER A 261 -13.25 5.68 15.30
CA SER A 261 -12.83 6.85 16.06
C SER A 261 -12.15 6.48 17.39
N CYS A 262 -11.56 5.30 17.45
CA CYS A 262 -10.90 4.72 18.61
C CYS A 262 -9.41 4.53 18.34
N GLU A 263 -8.60 5.48 18.79
CA GLU A 263 -7.16 5.43 18.66
C GLU A 263 -6.55 4.59 19.78
N VAL A 264 -5.92 3.47 19.44
CA VAL A 264 -5.19 2.66 20.43
C VAL A 264 -4.00 3.43 20.92
N ALA A 265 -4.03 3.75 22.21
CA ALA A 265 -3.01 4.56 22.87
C ALA A 265 -1.89 3.72 23.48
N ASN A 266 -2.19 2.48 23.88
CA ASN A 266 -1.22 1.63 24.57
C ASN A 266 -1.60 0.15 24.50
N VAL A 267 -0.58 -0.71 24.43
CA VAL A 267 -0.70 -2.17 24.51
C VAL A 267 0.29 -2.69 25.56
N LEU A 268 -0.24 -3.31 26.61
CA LEU A 268 0.56 -3.89 27.69
C LEU A 268 0.61 -5.41 27.55
N ARG A 269 1.80 -5.97 27.53
CA ARG A 269 2.02 -7.41 27.57
C ARG A 269 1.73 -7.97 28.96
N PRO A 270 1.21 -9.20 29.09
CA PRO A 270 0.98 -9.79 30.38
C PRO A 270 2.29 -10.04 31.12
N VAL A 271 2.28 -9.83 32.45
CA VAL A 271 3.41 -10.18 33.34
C VAL A 271 3.52 -11.69 33.45
N VAL A 272 2.38 -12.36 33.55
CA VAL A 272 2.28 -13.82 33.68
C VAL A 272 1.76 -14.38 32.36
N LYS A 273 2.39 -15.44 31.89
CA LYS A 273 1.97 -16.10 30.66
C LYS A 273 0.54 -16.66 30.85
N GLY A 274 -0.39 -16.17 30.02
CA GLY A 274 -1.80 -16.58 30.05
C GLY A 274 -2.79 -15.51 30.53
N ASP A 275 -2.30 -14.40 31.13
CA ASP A 275 -3.17 -13.33 31.66
C ASP A 275 -3.80 -12.44 30.57
N GLY A 276 -3.41 -12.62 29.32
CA GLY A 276 -3.90 -11.80 28.21
C GLY A 276 -3.17 -10.47 28.06
N VAL A 277 -3.48 -9.75 27.00
CA VAL A 277 -2.88 -8.47 26.60
C VAL A 277 -3.85 -7.34 26.89
N THR A 278 -3.45 -6.33 27.63
CA THR A 278 -4.28 -5.14 27.88
C THR A 278 -4.11 -4.14 26.75
N VAL A 279 -5.22 -3.75 26.13
CA VAL A 279 -5.27 -2.71 25.10
C VAL A 279 -6.04 -1.53 25.66
N SER A 280 -5.48 -0.33 25.56
CA SER A 280 -6.14 0.92 25.96
C SER A 280 -6.27 1.83 24.74
N TRP A 281 -7.42 2.47 24.60
CA TRP A 281 -7.71 3.36 23.47
C TRP A 281 -8.38 4.65 23.92
N ILE A 282 -8.30 5.66 23.07
CA ILE A 282 -8.99 6.94 23.24
C ILE A 282 -10.16 6.97 22.25
N ASP A 283 -11.37 7.07 22.77
CA ASP A 283 -12.53 7.40 21.94
C ASP A 283 -12.46 8.90 21.58
N SER A 284 -12.16 9.20 20.32
CA SER A 284 -11.99 10.57 19.83
C SER A 284 -13.30 11.38 19.83
N THR A 285 -14.46 10.73 19.95
CA THR A 285 -15.75 11.39 20.00
C THR A 285 -16.08 11.89 21.40
N THR A 286 -15.62 11.17 22.42
CA THR A 286 -15.89 11.48 23.84
C THR A 286 -14.67 11.99 24.61
N GLY A 287 -13.46 11.76 24.07
CA GLY A 287 -12.18 12.02 24.75
C GLY A 287 -11.89 11.07 25.91
N ARG A 288 -12.68 10.02 26.10
CA ARG A 288 -12.49 9.04 27.17
C ARG A 288 -11.40 8.04 26.83
N ILE A 289 -10.65 7.66 27.85
CA ILE A 289 -9.70 6.56 27.79
C ILE A 289 -10.43 5.31 28.30
N GLU A 290 -10.47 4.30 27.48
CA GLU A 290 -11.04 3.00 27.81
C GLU A 290 -9.97 1.90 27.66
N GLY A 291 -10.22 0.73 28.22
CA GLY A 291 -9.29 -0.39 28.12
C GLY A 291 -9.98 -1.72 28.42
N ASP A 292 -9.44 -2.78 27.80
CA ASP A 292 -9.94 -4.15 28.00
C ASP A 292 -8.76 -5.14 27.85
N THR A 293 -8.99 -6.39 28.27
CA THR A 293 -8.00 -7.47 28.16
C THR A 293 -8.41 -8.46 27.08
N PHE A 294 -7.45 -8.79 26.22
CA PHE A 294 -7.62 -9.68 25.07
C PHE A 294 -6.69 -10.88 25.18
N ALA A 295 -7.14 -12.04 24.70
CA ALA A 295 -6.27 -13.21 24.63
C ALA A 295 -5.06 -12.97 23.71
N HIS A 296 -5.29 -12.27 22.59
CA HIS A 296 -4.25 -11.91 21.61
C HIS A 296 -4.50 -10.51 21.05
N THR A 297 -3.42 -9.90 20.56
CA THR A 297 -3.47 -8.61 19.85
C THR A 297 -2.72 -8.73 18.53
N ILE A 298 -3.32 -8.25 17.45
CA ILE A 298 -2.74 -8.20 16.12
C ILE A 298 -2.54 -6.73 15.74
N PHE A 299 -1.29 -6.32 15.54
CA PHE A 299 -0.97 -5.02 14.97
C PHE A 299 -1.14 -5.08 13.45
N ALA A 300 -2.06 -4.29 12.93
CA ALA A 300 -2.37 -4.14 11.51
C ALA A 300 -2.41 -2.66 11.09
N CYS A 301 -1.81 -1.80 11.90
CA CYS A 301 -1.52 -0.38 11.62
C CYS A 301 -0.21 -0.25 10.83
N HIS A 302 0.22 0.96 10.53
CA HIS A 302 1.53 1.20 9.93
C HIS A 302 2.65 0.80 10.90
N GLY A 303 3.81 0.40 10.35
CA GLY A 303 4.94 -0.07 11.15
C GLY A 303 5.50 0.99 12.10
N ASP A 304 5.50 2.26 11.71
CA ASP A 304 5.89 3.41 12.51
C ASP A 304 4.92 3.76 13.64
N ASP A 305 3.63 3.38 13.54
CA ASP A 305 2.65 3.52 14.61
C ASP A 305 2.89 2.54 15.78
N ILE A 306 3.56 1.39 15.54
CA ILE A 306 3.69 0.33 16.54
C ILE A 306 4.55 0.76 17.72
N LEU A 307 5.70 1.38 17.44
CA LEU A 307 6.63 1.82 18.48
C LEU A 307 6.00 2.83 19.46
N PRO A 308 5.31 3.90 19.01
CA PRO A 308 4.60 4.81 19.90
C PRO A 308 3.54 4.12 20.78
N ILE A 309 2.78 3.16 20.21
CA ILE A 309 1.75 2.41 20.94
C ILE A 309 2.39 1.54 22.05
N MET A 310 3.52 0.91 21.75
CA MET A 310 4.18 0.03 22.71
C MET A 310 5.12 0.77 23.68
N ALA A 311 5.66 1.94 23.30
CA ALA A 311 6.69 2.63 24.07
C ALA A 311 6.15 3.78 24.94
N LYS A 312 4.88 4.16 24.84
CA LYS A 312 4.32 5.40 25.44
C LYS A 312 4.55 5.55 26.96
N HIS A 313 4.98 4.50 27.66
CA HIS A 313 5.30 4.50 29.08
C HIS A 313 6.68 3.90 29.40
N SER A 314 7.53 3.70 28.40
CA SER A 314 8.89 3.19 28.60
C SER A 314 9.85 4.35 28.78
N SER A 315 9.92 4.90 30.00
CA SER A 315 11.15 5.59 30.43
C SER A 315 12.21 4.53 30.68
N PRO A 316 13.47 4.71 30.27
CA PRO A 316 14.57 3.77 30.56
C PRO A 316 14.72 3.43 32.04
N ASP A 317 14.29 4.35 32.93
CA ASP A 317 14.40 4.21 34.38
C ASP A 317 13.08 3.80 35.08
N ASN A 318 11.96 3.68 34.35
CA ASN A 318 10.66 3.34 34.91
C ASN A 318 10.02 2.20 34.13
N LEU A 319 10.37 0.98 34.47
CA LEU A 319 9.50 -0.19 34.30
C LEU A 319 8.24 0.06 35.12
N ILE A 320 7.23 0.74 34.56
CA ILE A 320 5.94 0.87 35.22
C ILE A 320 5.30 -0.54 35.15
N ARG A 321 5.55 -1.31 36.23
CA ARG A 321 4.76 -2.48 36.56
C ARG A 321 3.42 -1.97 37.05
N THR A 322 2.44 -1.94 36.18
CA THR A 322 1.05 -1.85 36.62
C THR A 322 0.62 -3.23 37.07
N SER A 323 -0.39 -3.32 37.93
CA SER A 323 -1.05 -4.59 38.31
C SER A 323 -1.63 -5.36 37.11
N HIS A 324 -1.62 -4.78 35.92
CA HIS A 324 -2.28 -5.28 34.71
C HIS A 324 -1.33 -5.61 33.54
N GLY A 325 -0.02 -5.40 33.67
CA GLY A 325 0.92 -5.72 32.59
C GLY A 325 2.24 -4.99 32.65
N VAL A 326 3.17 -5.37 31.80
CA VAL A 326 4.48 -4.71 31.62
C VAL A 326 4.53 -4.15 30.21
N ASN A 327 4.83 -2.86 30.13
CA ASN A 327 5.18 -2.23 28.86
C ASN A 327 6.71 -2.27 28.73
N TYR A 328 7.21 -3.19 27.95
CA TYR A 328 8.60 -3.17 27.52
C TYR A 328 8.66 -3.51 26.04
N ILE A 329 9.49 -2.78 25.35
CA ILE A 329 9.89 -3.09 23.98
C ILE A 329 11.34 -3.59 24.07
N THR A 330 11.65 -4.68 23.40
CA THR A 330 13.02 -5.16 23.32
C THR A 330 13.86 -4.25 22.44
N ALA A 331 15.18 -4.24 22.64
CA ALA A 331 16.07 -3.47 21.77
C ALA A 331 15.92 -3.85 20.28
N GLN A 332 15.73 -5.14 20.00
CA GLN A 332 15.50 -5.63 18.64
C GLN A 332 14.18 -5.11 18.04
N GLU A 333 13.10 -5.09 18.82
CA GLU A 333 11.82 -4.53 18.36
C GLU A 333 11.92 -3.02 18.14
N ALA A 334 12.59 -2.31 19.03
CA ALA A 334 12.81 -0.88 18.88
C ALA A 334 13.62 -0.57 17.61
N ASP A 335 14.67 -1.33 17.35
CA ASP A 335 15.49 -1.21 16.14
C ASP A 335 14.68 -1.45 14.87
N VAL A 336 13.90 -2.54 14.83
CA VAL A 336 13.07 -2.89 13.68
C VAL A 336 11.97 -1.84 13.43
N PHE A 337 11.21 -1.45 14.48
CA PHE A 337 10.07 -0.54 14.29
C PHE A 337 10.50 0.91 14.07
N SER A 338 11.65 1.34 14.55
CA SER A 338 12.21 2.67 14.27
C SER A 338 12.71 2.82 12.82
N ALA A 339 12.95 1.71 12.13
CA ALA A 339 13.38 1.73 10.72
C ALA A 339 12.25 2.03 9.73
N PHE A 340 10.98 1.89 10.14
CA PHE A 340 9.86 2.26 9.28
C PHE A 340 9.76 3.78 9.14
N GLN A 341 9.70 4.23 7.89
CA GLN A 341 9.52 5.64 7.55
C GLN A 341 8.33 5.77 6.62
N THR A 342 7.46 6.72 6.91
CA THR A 342 6.28 7.03 6.09
C THR A 342 6.33 8.47 5.61
N SER A 343 5.66 8.75 4.50
CA SER A 343 5.44 10.10 3.99
C SER A 343 3.94 10.41 3.97
N GLU A 344 3.59 11.61 4.40
CA GLU A 344 2.22 12.06 4.33
C GLU A 344 1.88 12.59 2.94
N ASN A 345 0.75 12.10 2.38
CA ASN A 345 0.24 12.55 1.09
C ASN A 345 -1.21 13.00 1.24
N VAL A 346 -1.53 14.15 0.64
CA VAL A 346 -2.89 14.70 0.62
C VAL A 346 -3.54 14.43 -0.73
N CYS A 347 -4.69 13.77 -0.71
CA CYS A 347 -5.49 13.53 -1.90
C CYS A 347 -6.64 14.51 -1.99
N TYR A 348 -6.76 15.22 -3.12
CA TYR A 348 -7.85 16.14 -3.42
C TYR A 348 -8.75 15.55 -4.49
N LEU A 349 -10.02 15.31 -4.15
CA LEU A 349 -11.04 14.88 -5.10
C LEU A 349 -11.72 16.11 -5.71
N HIS A 350 -11.53 16.34 -7.02
CA HIS A 350 -11.99 17.55 -7.71
C HIS A 350 -12.39 17.27 -9.16
N SER A 351 -13.06 18.24 -9.80
CA SER A 351 -13.45 18.23 -11.23
C SER A 351 -12.78 19.35 -12.04
N ASP A 352 -11.70 19.93 -11.54
CA ASP A 352 -11.00 21.01 -12.22
C ASP A 352 -10.18 20.46 -13.40
N LEU A 353 -10.65 20.75 -14.62
CA LEU A 353 -9.98 20.34 -15.86
C LEU A 353 -8.66 21.08 -16.13
N SER A 354 -8.36 22.16 -15.43
CA SER A 354 -7.07 22.85 -15.55
C SER A 354 -5.91 22.00 -15.01
N LEU A 355 -6.21 21.01 -14.17
CA LEU A 355 -5.27 20.01 -13.64
C LEU A 355 -5.20 18.73 -14.50
N MET A 356 -5.73 18.76 -15.72
CA MET A 356 -5.56 17.71 -16.72
C MET A 356 -4.52 18.12 -17.76
N PRO A 357 -3.89 17.18 -18.47
CA PRO A 357 -3.07 17.50 -19.62
C PRO A 357 -3.83 18.37 -20.62
N THR A 358 -3.15 19.33 -21.24
CA THR A 358 -3.77 20.28 -22.18
C THR A 358 -4.35 19.57 -23.41
N ARG A 359 -3.70 18.49 -23.85
CA ARG A 359 -4.16 17.73 -25.02
C ARG A 359 -4.97 16.52 -24.59
N ARG A 360 -6.22 16.45 -25.03
CA ARG A 360 -7.09 15.29 -24.73
C ARG A 360 -6.51 13.94 -25.19
N ALA A 361 -5.69 13.93 -26.23
CA ALA A 361 -5.01 12.73 -26.71
C ALA A 361 -3.97 12.15 -25.73
N THR A 362 -3.61 12.91 -24.70
CA THR A 362 -2.69 12.48 -23.61
C THR A 362 -3.42 12.25 -22.30
N TRP A 363 -4.74 12.36 -22.25
CA TRP A 363 -5.52 12.01 -21.08
C TRP A 363 -5.47 10.50 -20.86
N THR A 364 -5.13 10.10 -19.68
CA THR A 364 -4.94 8.70 -19.29
C THR A 364 -5.55 8.47 -17.90
N ALA A 365 -5.58 7.23 -17.45
CA ALA A 365 -6.02 6.91 -16.09
C ALA A 365 -5.10 7.56 -15.04
N TRP A 366 -3.79 7.64 -15.33
CA TRP A 366 -2.77 8.22 -14.46
C TRP A 366 -2.04 9.34 -15.18
N ASN A 367 -2.35 10.58 -14.82
CA ASN A 367 -1.75 11.78 -15.42
C ASN A 367 -0.76 12.40 -14.43
N TYR A 368 0.50 12.43 -14.79
CA TYR A 368 1.53 13.10 -14.01
C TYR A 368 1.77 14.52 -14.53
N LEU A 369 1.50 15.51 -13.70
CA LEU A 369 1.71 16.92 -14.01
C LEU A 369 2.94 17.44 -13.24
N THR A 370 3.86 18.08 -13.96
CA THR A 370 5.10 18.62 -13.36
C THR A 370 5.49 19.91 -14.01
N SER A 371 6.41 20.63 -13.38
CA SER A 371 7.10 21.79 -13.94
C SER A 371 8.59 21.53 -14.02
N SER A 372 9.25 22.04 -15.04
CA SER A 372 10.71 22.09 -15.06
C SER A 372 11.17 22.90 -13.86
N GLN A 373 12.10 22.39 -13.10
CA GLN A 373 12.75 23.20 -12.06
C GLN A 373 13.55 24.30 -12.76
N PRO A 374 13.58 25.53 -12.21
CA PRO A 374 14.35 26.63 -12.76
C PRO A 374 15.85 26.36 -12.78
#